data_55accd2b5c2577c4bf4b9766759da425
#
_entry.id   55accd2b5c2577c4bf4b9766759da425
#
_cell.length_a   1.000
_cell.length_b   1.000
_cell.length_c   1.000
_cell.angle_alpha   90.00
_cell.angle_beta   90.00
_cell.angle_gamma   90.00
#
_symmetry.space_group_name_H-M   'P 1'
#
loop_
_entity.id
_entity.type
_entity.pdbx_description
1 polymer ?
#
loop_
_entity_poly.entity_id
_entity_poly.type
_entity_poly.pdbx_seq_one_letter_code
_entity_poly.pdbx_strand_id
1 'polypeptide(L)'
;MSKLAIWAQLEAKPGKEKELEEFLKSALPLAEREPGTITWYAIKLGPGKYGIFDTFADENARSAHMNGEIAKALMAKAAELLAKGPEIARPEVLAAKTAAH
;
A
#
# COMPACT_ATOMS: atom_id res chain seq x y z
N MET A 1 7.84 6.83 -15.59
CA MET A 1 6.49 7.40 -15.58
C MET A 1 5.52 6.39 -14.99
N SER A 2 4.66 6.85 -14.09
CA SER A 2 3.68 5.97 -13.46
C SER A 2 2.56 5.64 -14.43
N LYS A 3 2.27 4.36 -14.62
CA LYS A 3 1.19 3.92 -15.52
C LYS A 3 0.18 3.02 -14.82
N LEU A 4 0.63 2.20 -13.90
CA LEU A 4 -0.19 1.23 -13.21
C LEU A 4 -0.15 1.51 -11.72
N ALA A 5 -1.21 1.12 -11.03
CA ALA A 5 -1.30 1.37 -9.60
C ALA A 5 -1.87 0.17 -8.86
N ILE A 6 -1.76 0.22 -7.54
CA ILE A 6 -2.49 -0.66 -6.66
C ILE A 6 -3.19 0.23 -5.64
N TRP A 7 -4.44 -0.08 -5.34
CA TRP A 7 -5.19 0.57 -4.29
C TRP A 7 -5.64 -0.51 -3.30
N ALA A 8 -5.08 -0.50 -2.11
CA ALA A 8 -5.40 -1.47 -1.08
C ALA A 8 -6.14 -0.78 0.04
N GLN A 9 -7.37 -1.21 0.34
CA GLN A 9 -8.15 -0.66 1.43
C GLN A 9 -8.06 -1.60 2.63
N LEU A 10 -7.84 -1.01 3.80
CA LEU A 10 -7.62 -1.75 5.03
C LEU A 10 -8.56 -1.22 6.11
N GLU A 11 -9.13 -2.13 6.89
CA GLU A 11 -9.96 -1.76 8.02
C GLU A 11 -9.38 -2.38 9.28
N ALA A 12 -9.06 -1.54 10.28
CA ALA A 12 -8.47 -2.01 11.52
C ALA A 12 -9.51 -2.69 12.40
N LYS A 13 -9.10 -3.73 13.11
CA LYS A 13 -9.92 -4.27 14.19
C LYS A 13 -10.09 -3.21 15.27
N PRO A 14 -11.25 -3.18 15.95
CA PRO A 14 -11.45 -2.27 17.08
C PRO A 14 -10.32 -2.44 18.09
N GLY A 15 -9.70 -1.31 18.46
CA GLY A 15 -8.58 -1.32 19.39
C GLY A 15 -7.23 -1.54 18.75
N LYS A 16 -7.16 -1.81 17.45
CA LYS A 16 -5.90 -2.05 16.77
C LYS A 16 -5.49 -0.92 15.83
N GLU A 17 -6.22 0.18 15.87
CA GLU A 17 -5.97 1.30 14.96
C GLU A 17 -4.54 1.82 15.07
N LYS A 18 -4.06 2.02 16.30
CA LYS A 18 -2.73 2.56 16.49
C LYS A 18 -1.66 1.60 15.99
N GLU A 19 -1.84 0.31 16.24
CA GLU A 19 -0.89 -0.69 15.78
C GLU A 19 -0.84 -0.75 14.26
N LEU A 20 -2.00 -0.63 13.60
CA LEU A 20 -2.03 -0.63 12.14
C LEU A 20 -1.34 0.62 11.60
N GLU A 21 -1.55 1.79 12.22
CA GLU A 21 -0.86 3.00 11.80
C GLU A 21 0.66 2.87 11.93
N GLU A 22 1.12 2.29 13.03
CA GLU A 22 2.55 2.07 13.22
C GLU A 22 3.11 1.10 12.19
N PHE A 23 2.36 0.04 11.90
CA PHE A 23 2.76 -0.91 10.86
C PHE A 23 2.92 -0.21 9.51
N LEU A 24 1.93 0.61 9.12
CA LEU A 24 1.97 1.30 7.83
C LEU A 24 3.16 2.26 7.75
N LYS A 25 3.44 2.99 8.83
CA LYS A 25 4.61 3.87 8.86
C LYS A 25 5.90 3.09 8.73
N SER A 26 5.98 1.93 9.37
CA SER A 26 7.19 1.11 9.35
C SER A 26 7.45 0.47 7.99
N ALA A 27 6.44 0.44 7.11
CA ALA A 27 6.59 -0.13 5.78
C ALA A 27 7.29 0.80 4.80
N LEU A 28 7.39 2.10 5.11
CA LEU A 28 8.01 3.06 4.20
C LEU A 28 9.42 2.68 3.78
N PRO A 29 10.34 2.31 4.68
CA PRO A 29 11.69 1.91 4.23
C PRO A 29 11.70 0.73 3.26
N LEU A 30 10.73 -0.19 3.42
CA LEU A 30 10.63 -1.32 2.48
C LEU A 30 10.23 -0.83 1.10
N ALA A 31 9.27 0.11 1.03
CA ALA A 31 8.84 0.69 -0.23
C ALA A 31 9.98 1.44 -0.91
N GLU A 32 10.77 2.16 -0.12
CA GLU A 32 11.89 2.94 -0.65
C GLU A 32 12.95 2.05 -1.28
N ARG A 33 13.06 0.80 -0.86
CA ARG A 33 14.03 -0.13 -1.41
C ARG A 33 13.53 -0.87 -2.64
N GLU A 34 12.26 -0.70 -3.02
CA GLU A 34 11.70 -1.37 -4.20
C GLU A 34 11.98 -0.54 -5.45
N PRO A 35 12.85 -1.02 -6.36
CA PRO A 35 13.24 -0.19 -7.50
C PRO A 35 12.10 0.07 -8.50
N GLY A 36 11.10 -0.82 -8.56
CA GLY A 36 10.00 -0.66 -9.49
C GLY A 36 8.83 0.14 -8.96
N THR A 37 8.81 0.47 -7.67
CA THR A 37 7.76 1.26 -7.07
C THR A 37 8.10 2.73 -7.22
N ILE A 38 7.28 3.47 -7.98
CA ILE A 38 7.56 4.88 -8.26
C ILE A 38 7.07 5.77 -7.14
N THR A 39 5.81 5.56 -6.69
CA THR A 39 5.28 6.28 -5.54
C THR A 39 4.59 5.31 -4.61
N TRP A 40 4.52 5.66 -3.34
CA TRP A 40 3.89 4.82 -2.33
C TRP A 40 3.36 5.72 -1.21
N TYR A 41 2.08 5.60 -0.91
CA TYR A 41 1.44 6.39 0.14
C TYR A 41 0.65 5.48 1.05
N ALA A 42 0.81 5.68 2.37
CA ALA A 42 -0.08 5.11 3.35
C ALA A 42 -1.02 6.23 3.79
N ILE A 43 -2.33 5.98 3.73
CA ILE A 43 -3.34 7.02 3.87
C ILE A 43 -4.34 6.63 4.95
N LYS A 44 -4.74 7.59 5.76
CA LYS A 44 -5.84 7.40 6.71
C LYS A 44 -7.09 8.02 6.12
N LEU A 45 -8.09 7.20 5.87
CA LEU A 45 -9.36 7.66 5.28
C LEU A 45 -10.32 8.20 6.34
N GLY A 46 -10.22 7.69 7.55
CA GLY A 46 -11.08 8.07 8.66
C GLY A 46 -10.81 7.13 9.81
N PRO A 47 -11.57 7.22 10.91
CA PRO A 47 -11.33 6.35 12.07
C PRO A 47 -11.40 4.88 11.66
N GLY A 48 -10.31 4.15 11.90
CA GLY A 48 -10.23 2.73 11.61
C GLY A 48 -10.12 2.34 10.15
N LYS A 49 -10.07 3.30 9.22
CA LYS A 49 -10.02 3.01 7.79
C LYS A 49 -8.79 3.62 7.15
N TYR A 50 -8.07 2.80 6.39
CA TYR A 50 -6.77 3.16 5.83
C TYR A 50 -6.65 2.66 4.40
N GLY A 51 -5.66 3.16 3.70
CA GLY A 51 -5.37 2.69 2.37
C GLY A 51 -3.90 2.83 2.05
N ILE A 52 -3.47 2.03 1.09
CA ILE A 52 -2.15 2.17 0.47
C ILE A 52 -2.36 2.39 -1.01
N PHE A 53 -1.81 3.48 -1.52
CA PHE A 53 -1.85 3.79 -2.95
C PHE A 53 -0.42 3.87 -3.45
N ASP A 54 -0.09 3.06 -4.44
CA ASP A 54 1.25 3.07 -5.00
C ASP A 54 1.19 2.92 -6.52
N THR A 55 2.25 3.36 -7.20
CA THR A 55 2.28 3.36 -8.65
C THR A 55 3.55 2.71 -9.16
N PHE A 56 3.46 2.17 -10.37
CA PHE A 56 4.50 1.36 -11.00
C PHE A 56 4.61 1.70 -12.47
N ALA A 57 5.80 1.56 -13.03
CA ALA A 57 6.02 1.86 -14.44
C ALA A 57 5.39 0.79 -15.35
N ASP A 58 5.38 -0.46 -14.91
CA ASP A 58 4.88 -1.57 -15.74
C ASP A 58 4.32 -2.69 -14.87
N GLU A 59 3.78 -3.71 -15.53
CA GLU A 59 3.17 -4.85 -14.85
C GLU A 59 4.20 -5.68 -14.08
N ASN A 60 5.43 -5.79 -14.59
CA ASN A 60 6.47 -6.54 -13.88
C ASN A 60 6.76 -5.91 -12.52
N ALA A 61 6.85 -4.58 -12.47
CA ALA A 61 7.09 -3.87 -11.21
C ALA A 61 5.91 -4.04 -10.26
N ARG A 62 4.67 -3.96 -10.78
CA ARG A 62 3.48 -4.13 -9.95
C ARG A 62 3.41 -5.54 -9.38
N SER A 63 3.68 -6.55 -10.20
CA SER A 63 3.68 -7.94 -9.75
C SER A 63 4.78 -8.18 -8.71
N ALA A 64 5.96 -7.61 -8.93
CA ALA A 64 7.06 -7.74 -7.96
C ALA A 64 6.67 -7.17 -6.60
N HIS A 65 5.97 -6.03 -6.59
CA HIS A 65 5.50 -5.43 -5.34
C HIS A 65 4.51 -6.35 -4.63
N MET A 66 3.57 -6.92 -5.38
CA MET A 66 2.55 -7.81 -4.80
C MET A 66 3.17 -9.07 -4.19
N ASN A 67 4.34 -9.47 -4.66
CA ASN A 67 5.07 -10.63 -4.13
C ASN A 67 6.22 -10.22 -3.21
N GLY A 68 6.30 -8.94 -2.86
CA GLY A 68 7.41 -8.41 -2.09
C GLY A 68 7.19 -8.43 -0.59
N GLU A 69 8.12 -7.77 0.12
CA GLU A 69 8.15 -7.83 1.58
C GLU A 69 7.00 -7.11 2.25
N ILE A 70 6.51 -6.01 1.67
CA ILE A 70 5.39 -5.28 2.26
C ILE A 70 4.14 -6.14 2.24
N ALA A 71 3.85 -6.77 1.09
CA ALA A 71 2.68 -7.64 0.96
C ALA A 71 2.77 -8.82 1.91
N LYS A 72 3.94 -9.43 2.03
CA LYS A 72 4.15 -10.55 2.95
C LYS A 72 3.94 -10.12 4.40
N ALA A 73 4.50 -8.96 4.77
CA ALA A 73 4.36 -8.45 6.14
C ALA A 73 2.89 -8.12 6.44
N LEU A 74 2.19 -7.51 5.48
CA LEU A 74 0.78 -7.19 5.66
C LEU A 74 -0.05 -8.46 5.87
N MET A 75 0.18 -9.49 5.04
CA MET A 75 -0.57 -10.72 5.18
C MET A 75 -0.26 -11.43 6.51
N ALA A 76 0.99 -11.33 6.98
CA ALA A 76 1.36 -11.91 8.27
C ALA A 76 0.65 -11.22 9.44
N LYS A 77 0.33 -9.92 9.29
CA LYS A 77 -0.32 -9.15 10.34
C LYS A 77 -1.84 -9.05 10.18
N ALA A 78 -2.37 -9.49 9.02
CA ALA A 78 -3.78 -9.27 8.70
C ALA A 78 -4.72 -9.86 9.75
N ALA A 79 -4.48 -11.08 10.19
CA ALA A 79 -5.35 -11.74 11.16
C ALA A 79 -5.37 -11.00 12.51
N GLU A 80 -4.28 -10.35 12.86
CA GLU A 80 -4.14 -9.64 14.12
C GLU A 80 -4.71 -8.23 14.06
N LEU A 81 -4.46 -7.51 12.96
CA LEU A 81 -4.72 -6.08 12.87
C LEU A 81 -5.97 -5.72 12.07
N LEU A 82 -6.39 -6.55 11.13
CA LEU A 82 -7.46 -6.19 10.20
C LEU A 82 -8.77 -6.87 10.56
N ALA A 83 -9.87 -6.10 10.47
CA ALA A 83 -11.21 -6.61 10.70
C ALA A 83 -11.64 -7.58 9.60
N LYS A 84 -11.08 -7.40 8.39
CA LYS A 84 -11.34 -8.27 7.25
C LYS A 84 -10.14 -8.23 6.34
N GLY A 85 -10.08 -9.12 5.36
CA GLY A 85 -8.97 -9.14 4.41
C GLY A 85 -8.88 -7.84 3.63
N PRO A 86 -7.66 -7.47 3.18
CA PRO A 86 -7.49 -6.25 2.40
C PRO A 86 -8.30 -6.31 1.10
N GLU A 87 -8.91 -5.19 0.72
CA GLU A 87 -9.60 -5.07 -0.56
C GLU A 87 -8.61 -4.41 -1.54
N ILE A 88 -8.20 -5.17 -2.55
CA ILE A 88 -7.15 -4.74 -3.46
C ILE A 88 -7.69 -4.53 -4.85
N ALA A 89 -7.50 -3.33 -5.39
CA ALA A 89 -7.80 -3.00 -6.77
C ALA A 89 -6.50 -2.74 -7.52
N ARG A 90 -6.54 -2.95 -8.83
CA ARG A 90 -5.37 -2.75 -9.70
C ARG A 90 -5.69 -1.72 -10.78
N PRO A 91 -5.83 -0.45 -10.40
CA PRO A 91 -6.21 0.58 -11.36
C PRO A 91 -5.08 0.95 -12.32
N GLU A 92 -5.47 1.57 -13.42
CA GLU A 92 -4.53 2.22 -14.32
C GLU A 92 -4.52 3.70 -14.01
N VAL A 93 -3.37 4.33 -14.16
CA VAL A 93 -3.24 5.76 -13.98
C VAL A 93 -3.55 6.45 -15.30
N LEU A 94 -4.64 7.21 -15.33
CA LEU A 94 -5.05 7.91 -16.54
C LEU A 94 -4.32 9.24 -16.70
N ALA A 95 -4.04 9.92 -15.60
CA ALA A 95 -3.35 11.20 -15.63
C ALA A 95 -2.70 11.40 -14.26
N ALA A 96 -1.54 12.03 -14.24
CA ALA A 96 -0.83 12.29 -13.01
C ALA A 96 -0.09 13.60 -13.09
N LYS A 97 -0.10 14.33 -11.97
CA LYS A 97 0.79 15.46 -11.79
C LYS A 97 1.66 15.14 -10.60
N THR A 98 2.96 15.21 -10.78
CA THR A 98 3.92 15.01 -9.71
C THR A 98 4.82 16.23 -9.64
N ALA A 99 5.52 16.38 -8.49
CA ALA A 99 6.45 17.47 -8.36
C ALA A 99 7.55 17.33 -9.41
N ALA A 100 7.88 18.43 -10.04
CA ALA A 100 8.94 18.44 -11.06
C ALA A 100 10.31 18.36 -10.42
N HIS A 101 11.23 17.65 -11.07
CA HIS A 101 12.63 17.59 -10.68
C HIS A 101 13.53 17.17 -11.79
#